data_267b711e0503985e7e41f63863484f56
#
_entry.id   267b711e0503985e7e41f63863484f56
#
_cell.length_a   1.000
_cell.length_b   1.000
_cell.length_c   1.000
_cell.angle_alpha   90.00
_cell.angle_beta   90.00
_cell.angle_gamma   90.00
#
_symmetry.space_group_name_H-M   'P 1'
#
loop_
_entity.id
_entity.type
_entity.pdbx_description
1 polymer ?
#
loop_
_entity_poly.entity_id
_entity_poly.type
_entity_poly.pdbx_seq_one_letter_code
_entity_poly.pdbx_strand_id
1 'polypeptide(L)'
;MSGGKRLSICYVVPGHHLLSSAGPTRNVLCLAQALSQWADVTVAFRSVLEPITPKDYGVVEIEPKAARSPHRVDDAAVRGIGLGEFIAYLCSLRRFAAEQLQTYDIVLEKSWLLSGYVVALCQRRALPGIVVENIVRVWNESTRRPHDCVRYLWHQLAQTLVGRYLRRTPLIIAETEELKTTMTRRWAISPSRIEVVGLGVDHNIFRPLDQATAREELGISPHPTVLLYVGVLDQTHSLIPLLEGLSQMPDPSLELHIVGDGVLKDYYRQRVHKSRARVFFHGRVPHRVVPQFIAAADLCLAPYDLAKFPNGQVAYSTLKIPEYMACARPVVSVPSGHILHLIHNDITGFLFHNDVRNWLSFLNKYPSRKELQKMGVAAASMISSCSWENTAHAYFTLCEQIISKRLTRI
;
A
#
# COMPACT_ATOMS: atom_id res chain seq x y z
N MET A 1 -31.83 -1.94 23.23
CA MET A 1 -31.09 -1.84 21.96
C MET A 1 -31.71 -2.85 21.01
N SER A 2 -32.49 -2.39 20.03
CA SER A 2 -33.18 -3.26 19.06
C SER A 2 -32.14 -4.05 18.27
N GLY A 3 -32.25 -5.37 18.24
CA GLY A 3 -31.39 -6.27 17.47
C GLY A 3 -31.58 -6.11 15.96
N GLY A 4 -31.15 -4.96 15.41
CA GLY A 4 -31.07 -4.75 13.98
C GLY A 4 -30.01 -5.69 13.38
N LYS A 5 -30.32 -6.34 12.27
CA LYS A 5 -29.38 -7.16 11.49
C LYS A 5 -28.12 -6.30 11.20
N ARG A 6 -26.95 -6.80 11.55
CA ARG A 6 -25.69 -6.14 11.19
C ARG A 6 -25.55 -6.06 9.67
N LEU A 7 -24.96 -4.98 9.20
CA LEU A 7 -24.66 -4.80 7.77
C LEU A 7 -23.67 -5.88 7.32
N SER A 8 -23.98 -6.59 6.23
CA SER A 8 -23.08 -7.58 5.65
C SER A 8 -22.33 -7.01 4.45
N ILE A 9 -21.00 -7.01 4.51
CA ILE A 9 -20.08 -6.43 3.51
C ILE A 9 -19.22 -7.53 2.90
N CYS A 10 -19.20 -7.61 1.56
CA CYS A 10 -18.19 -8.41 0.86
C CYS A 10 -17.10 -7.49 0.26
N TYR A 11 -15.86 -7.62 0.72
CA TYR A 11 -14.72 -6.93 0.14
C TYR A 11 -14.03 -7.82 -0.89
N VAL A 12 -14.34 -7.61 -2.16
CA VAL A 12 -13.82 -8.39 -3.28
C VAL A 12 -12.47 -7.83 -3.72
N VAL A 13 -11.47 -8.70 -3.79
CA VAL A 13 -10.06 -8.39 -4.12
C VAL A 13 -9.63 -9.18 -5.37
N PRO A 14 -10.13 -8.83 -6.57
CA PRO A 14 -10.04 -9.69 -7.74
C PRO A 14 -8.62 -9.83 -8.28
N GLY A 15 -7.76 -8.84 -8.03
CA GLY A 15 -6.41 -8.77 -8.59
C GLY A 15 -5.33 -9.43 -7.73
N HIS A 16 -5.64 -9.96 -6.55
CA HIS A 16 -4.66 -10.45 -5.61
C HIS A 16 -4.96 -11.85 -5.09
N HIS A 17 -3.89 -12.61 -4.91
CA HIS A 17 -3.91 -13.81 -4.09
C HIS A 17 -3.69 -13.42 -2.62
N LEU A 18 -4.27 -14.18 -1.70
CA LEU A 18 -3.99 -14.00 -0.28
C LEU A 18 -2.59 -14.52 0.03
N LEU A 19 -1.69 -13.61 0.31
CA LEU A 19 -0.33 -13.84 0.77
C LEU A 19 -0.08 -12.90 1.95
N SER A 20 0.09 -13.45 3.15
CA SER A 20 0.11 -12.69 4.42
C SER A 20 1.26 -11.68 4.50
N SER A 21 2.36 -11.94 3.79
CA SER A 21 3.55 -11.08 3.76
C SER A 21 3.45 -9.91 2.76
N ALA A 22 2.42 -9.88 1.90
CA ALA A 22 2.30 -8.85 0.87
C ALA A 22 1.60 -7.58 1.39
N GLY A 23 2.22 -6.42 1.16
CA GLY A 23 1.68 -5.11 1.58
C GLY A 23 0.24 -4.85 1.12
N PRO A 24 -0.11 -5.05 -0.17
CA PRO A 24 -1.48 -4.88 -0.65
C PRO A 24 -2.52 -5.78 0.03
N THR A 25 -2.15 -7.01 0.37
CA THR A 25 -2.99 -7.95 1.13
C THR A 25 -3.20 -7.44 2.54
N ARG A 26 -2.15 -6.95 3.19
CA ARG A 26 -2.21 -6.43 4.55
C ARG A 26 -3.20 -5.27 4.69
N ASN A 27 -3.19 -4.29 3.77
CA ASN A 27 -4.15 -3.18 3.79
C ASN A 27 -5.59 -3.68 3.83
N VAL A 28 -5.89 -4.69 3.01
CA VAL A 28 -7.22 -5.30 2.95
C VAL A 28 -7.58 -5.99 4.26
N LEU A 29 -6.66 -6.75 4.83
CA LEU A 29 -6.91 -7.51 6.06
C LEU A 29 -7.06 -6.59 7.28
N CYS A 30 -6.22 -5.54 7.39
CA CYS A 30 -6.35 -4.53 8.46
C CYS A 30 -7.68 -3.78 8.37
N LEU A 31 -8.09 -3.37 7.17
CA LEU A 31 -9.38 -2.73 6.96
C LEU A 31 -10.53 -3.67 7.30
N ALA A 32 -10.49 -4.93 6.86
CA ALA A 32 -11.52 -5.93 7.16
C ALA A 32 -11.65 -6.18 8.66
N GLN A 33 -10.52 -6.32 9.36
CA GLN A 33 -10.49 -6.48 10.82
C GLN A 33 -11.11 -5.27 11.54
N ALA A 34 -10.79 -4.05 11.10
CA ALA A 34 -11.35 -2.85 11.70
C ALA A 34 -12.85 -2.68 11.37
N LEU A 35 -13.27 -2.96 10.13
CA LEU A 35 -14.68 -2.92 9.71
C LEU A 35 -15.55 -3.93 10.47
N SER A 36 -14.99 -5.08 10.88
CA SER A 36 -15.73 -6.10 11.61
C SER A 36 -16.27 -5.65 12.96
N GLN A 37 -15.86 -4.49 13.46
CA GLN A 37 -16.44 -3.87 14.65
C GLN A 37 -17.89 -3.41 14.40
N TRP A 38 -18.23 -3.00 13.16
CA TRP A 38 -19.55 -2.45 12.80
C TRP A 38 -20.38 -3.33 11.87
N ALA A 39 -19.74 -4.23 11.11
CA ALA A 39 -20.37 -5.02 10.06
C ALA A 39 -19.91 -6.48 10.06
N ASP A 40 -20.68 -7.36 9.44
CA ASP A 40 -20.26 -8.72 9.14
C ASP A 40 -19.46 -8.67 7.82
N VAL A 41 -18.15 -8.84 7.91
CA VAL A 41 -17.22 -8.66 6.78
C VAL A 41 -16.74 -9.98 6.24
N THR A 42 -16.77 -10.14 4.92
CA THR A 42 -16.12 -11.24 4.21
C THR A 42 -15.19 -10.69 3.15
N VAL A 43 -13.95 -11.17 3.10
CA VAL A 43 -12.97 -10.79 2.07
C VAL A 43 -12.87 -11.91 1.03
N ALA A 44 -13.12 -11.59 -0.22
CA ALA A 44 -13.04 -12.52 -1.34
C ALA A 44 -11.75 -12.29 -2.14
N PHE A 45 -10.76 -13.17 -1.99
CA PHE A 45 -9.53 -13.16 -2.77
C PHE A 45 -9.65 -14.02 -4.03
N ARG A 46 -8.82 -13.73 -5.04
CA ARG A 46 -8.73 -14.61 -6.20
C ARG A 46 -8.43 -16.03 -5.79
N SER A 47 -7.42 -16.26 -4.97
CA SER A 47 -7.16 -17.54 -4.31
C SER A 47 -6.41 -17.32 -2.98
N VAL A 48 -6.43 -18.33 -2.12
CA VAL A 48 -5.72 -18.32 -0.83
C VAL A 48 -4.48 -19.20 -0.96
N LEU A 49 -3.29 -18.57 -0.95
CA LEU A 49 -2.00 -19.28 -1.03
C LEU A 49 -1.46 -19.63 0.36
N GLU A 50 -1.69 -18.78 1.33
CA GLU A 50 -1.35 -19.01 2.73
C GLU A 50 -2.62 -18.96 3.56
N PRO A 51 -2.93 -20.02 4.34
CA PRO A 51 -4.07 -19.99 5.24
C PRO A 51 -3.83 -18.94 6.32
N ILE A 52 -4.82 -18.11 6.55
CA ILE A 52 -4.85 -17.20 7.69
C ILE A 52 -5.98 -17.64 8.62
N THR A 53 -5.84 -17.36 9.91
CA THR A 53 -6.93 -17.53 10.88
C THR A 53 -7.49 -16.13 11.17
N PRO A 54 -8.50 -15.67 10.42
CA PRO A 54 -9.14 -14.39 10.70
C PRO A 54 -9.91 -14.52 12.02
N LYS A 55 -9.87 -13.46 12.84
CA LYS A 55 -10.54 -13.48 14.14
C LYS A 55 -12.02 -13.10 14.03
N ASP A 56 -12.33 -12.06 13.24
CA ASP A 56 -13.65 -11.43 13.27
C ASP A 56 -14.24 -11.18 11.87
N TYR A 57 -13.63 -11.70 10.80
CA TYR A 57 -14.12 -11.61 9.42
C TYR A 57 -13.94 -12.92 8.67
N GLY A 58 -14.76 -13.14 7.62
CA GLY A 58 -14.67 -14.31 6.76
C GLY A 58 -13.65 -14.14 5.62
N VAL A 59 -13.13 -15.25 5.11
CA VAL A 59 -12.31 -15.28 3.88
C VAL A 59 -12.85 -16.34 2.93
N VAL A 60 -13.02 -15.97 1.67
CA VAL A 60 -13.48 -16.87 0.59
C VAL A 60 -12.59 -16.77 -0.65
N GLU A 61 -12.58 -17.82 -1.45
CA GLU A 61 -11.87 -17.87 -2.73
C GLU A 61 -12.85 -17.67 -3.91
N ILE A 62 -12.44 -16.91 -4.91
CA ILE A 62 -13.19 -16.69 -6.15
C ILE A 62 -12.90 -17.80 -7.16
N GLU A 63 -11.66 -18.28 -7.26
CA GLU A 63 -11.23 -19.36 -8.16
C GLU A 63 -11.01 -20.67 -7.41
N PRO A 64 -11.55 -21.80 -7.91
CA PRO A 64 -11.27 -23.11 -7.31
C PRO A 64 -9.80 -23.49 -7.36
N LYS A 65 -9.34 -24.24 -6.37
CA LYS A 65 -7.95 -24.70 -6.16
C LYS A 65 -7.29 -25.42 -7.36
N ALA A 66 -8.06 -25.94 -8.31
CA ALA A 66 -7.58 -26.75 -9.45
C ALA A 66 -6.75 -25.97 -10.50
N ALA A 67 -6.77 -24.64 -10.50
CA ALA A 67 -6.05 -23.80 -11.47
C ALA A 67 -4.68 -23.30 -10.96
N ARG A 68 -4.12 -23.88 -9.89
CA ARG A 68 -2.89 -23.43 -9.25
C ARG A 68 -1.65 -23.97 -9.97
N SER A 69 -0.97 -23.14 -10.76
CA SER A 69 0.43 -23.38 -11.11
C SER A 69 1.33 -22.83 -10.03
N PRO A 70 2.15 -23.66 -9.34
CA PRO A 70 2.96 -23.23 -8.19
C PRO A 70 4.11 -22.27 -8.52
N HIS A 71 4.37 -21.98 -9.78
CA HIS A 71 5.58 -21.26 -10.22
C HIS A 71 5.41 -19.75 -10.48
N ARG A 72 4.23 -19.14 -10.18
CA ARG A 72 4.01 -17.69 -10.39
C ARG A 72 3.37 -17.03 -9.19
N VAL A 73 4.10 -17.00 -8.09
CA VAL A 73 3.74 -16.28 -6.87
C VAL A 73 4.44 -14.92 -6.88
N ASP A 74 4.08 -14.07 -7.85
CA ASP A 74 4.43 -12.66 -7.82
C ASP A 74 3.17 -11.82 -7.63
N ASP A 75 3.25 -10.83 -6.76
CA ASP A 75 2.20 -9.87 -6.38
C ASP A 75 1.56 -9.11 -7.55
N ALA A 76 2.07 -9.28 -8.75
CA ALA A 76 1.51 -8.73 -9.98
C ALA A 76 0.55 -9.72 -10.66
N ALA A 77 -0.36 -10.28 -9.91
CA ALA A 77 -1.21 -11.44 -10.21
C ALA A 77 -1.95 -11.45 -11.56
N VAL A 78 -1.91 -10.38 -12.34
CA VAL A 78 -2.48 -10.32 -13.68
C VAL A 78 -1.41 -10.08 -14.74
N ARG A 79 -0.15 -9.81 -14.36
CA ARG A 79 0.96 -9.66 -15.30
C ARG A 79 1.48 -11.04 -15.70
N GLY A 80 1.01 -11.56 -16.83
CA GLY A 80 1.54 -12.78 -17.43
C GLY A 80 0.59 -13.97 -17.50
N ILE A 81 -0.68 -13.82 -17.12
CA ILE A 81 -1.70 -14.82 -17.46
C ILE A 81 -2.05 -14.71 -18.95
N GLY A 82 -2.27 -15.87 -19.59
CA GLY A 82 -2.73 -15.92 -20.96
C GLY A 82 -4.16 -15.40 -21.13
N LEU A 83 -4.51 -14.97 -22.35
CA LEU A 83 -5.87 -14.45 -22.62
C LEU A 83 -6.97 -15.45 -22.25
N GLY A 84 -6.77 -16.74 -22.53
CA GLY A 84 -7.72 -17.80 -22.17
C GLY A 84 -7.93 -17.94 -20.66
N GLU A 85 -6.84 -17.91 -19.89
CA GLU A 85 -6.88 -17.95 -18.44
C GLU A 85 -7.59 -16.71 -17.84
N PHE A 86 -7.34 -15.55 -18.46
CA PHE A 86 -8.01 -14.31 -18.05
C PHE A 86 -9.53 -14.36 -18.31
N ILE A 87 -9.94 -14.88 -19.49
CA ILE A 87 -11.37 -15.07 -19.83
C ILE A 87 -12.01 -16.06 -18.85
N ALA A 88 -11.35 -17.19 -18.56
CA ALA A 88 -11.84 -18.16 -17.58
C ALA A 88 -12.03 -17.52 -16.21
N TYR A 89 -11.09 -16.69 -15.77
CA TYR A 89 -11.21 -15.93 -14.54
C TYR A 89 -12.40 -14.96 -14.53
N LEU A 90 -12.65 -14.27 -15.62
CA LEU A 90 -13.85 -13.42 -15.75
C LEU A 90 -15.16 -14.22 -15.65
N CYS A 91 -15.17 -15.44 -16.15
CA CYS A 91 -16.32 -16.36 -15.97
C CYS A 91 -16.49 -16.78 -14.50
N SER A 92 -15.39 -17.08 -13.82
CA SER A 92 -15.39 -17.38 -12.36
C SER A 92 -15.93 -16.20 -11.55
N LEU A 93 -15.49 -14.96 -11.84
CA LEU A 93 -16.00 -13.74 -11.21
C LEU A 93 -17.50 -13.53 -11.47
N ARG A 94 -17.99 -13.80 -12.70
CA ARG A 94 -19.42 -13.70 -13.03
C ARG A 94 -20.25 -14.70 -12.22
N ARG A 95 -19.76 -15.95 -12.12
CA ARG A 95 -20.41 -17.00 -11.31
C ARG A 95 -20.42 -16.61 -9.85
N PHE A 96 -19.28 -16.22 -9.29
CA PHE A 96 -19.15 -15.74 -7.91
C PHE A 96 -20.13 -14.59 -7.61
N ALA A 97 -20.22 -13.61 -8.51
CA ALA A 97 -21.14 -12.48 -8.37
C ALA A 97 -22.62 -12.92 -8.45
N ALA A 98 -22.92 -13.96 -9.22
CA ALA A 98 -24.28 -14.47 -9.35
C ALA A 98 -24.74 -15.33 -8.15
N GLU A 99 -23.85 -16.14 -7.62
CA GLU A 99 -24.17 -17.18 -6.62
C GLU A 99 -23.93 -16.71 -5.19
N GLN A 100 -22.86 -15.93 -4.96
CA GLN A 100 -22.42 -15.60 -3.60
C GLN A 100 -22.63 -14.15 -3.21
N LEU A 101 -22.38 -13.17 -4.12
CA LEU A 101 -22.46 -11.76 -3.75
C LEU A 101 -23.89 -11.30 -3.40
N GLN A 102 -24.93 -12.01 -3.85
CA GLN A 102 -26.33 -11.63 -3.58
C GLN A 102 -26.74 -11.78 -2.10
N THR A 103 -25.93 -12.46 -1.29
CA THR A 103 -26.18 -12.65 0.15
C THR A 103 -25.73 -11.47 0.99
N TYR A 104 -24.99 -10.53 0.41
CA TYR A 104 -24.46 -9.34 1.08
C TYR A 104 -25.33 -8.11 0.83
N ASP A 105 -25.27 -7.17 1.76
CA ASP A 105 -26.00 -5.89 1.64
C ASP A 105 -25.26 -4.89 0.74
N ILE A 106 -23.91 -4.97 0.69
CA ILE A 106 -23.06 -4.14 -0.17
C ILE A 106 -21.75 -4.83 -0.52
N VAL A 107 -21.18 -4.45 -1.67
CA VAL A 107 -19.87 -4.94 -2.15
C VAL A 107 -18.86 -3.81 -2.23
N LEU A 108 -17.67 -4.03 -1.66
CA LEU A 108 -16.47 -3.24 -1.91
C LEU A 108 -15.62 -3.95 -2.96
N GLU A 109 -15.15 -3.27 -3.99
CA GLU A 109 -14.25 -3.82 -5.00
C GLU A 109 -12.90 -3.12 -4.93
N LYS A 110 -11.83 -3.84 -4.55
CA LYS A 110 -10.47 -3.31 -4.61
C LYS A 110 -9.99 -3.17 -6.06
N SER A 111 -9.24 -2.11 -6.32
CA SER A 111 -8.65 -1.83 -7.62
C SER A 111 -7.85 -3.00 -8.20
N TRP A 112 -8.03 -3.25 -9.49
CA TRP A 112 -7.35 -4.27 -10.26
C TRP A 112 -7.31 -3.89 -11.76
N LEU A 113 -6.98 -4.84 -12.66
CA LEU A 113 -6.90 -4.56 -14.10
C LEU A 113 -8.20 -4.02 -14.72
N LEU A 114 -9.36 -4.49 -14.24
CA LEU A 114 -10.69 -4.06 -14.70
C LEU A 114 -11.50 -3.48 -13.52
N SER A 115 -10.95 -2.52 -12.80
CA SER A 115 -11.65 -1.85 -11.70
C SER A 115 -13.07 -1.41 -12.08
N GLY A 116 -14.01 -1.69 -11.18
CA GLY A 116 -15.44 -1.42 -11.38
C GLY A 116 -16.20 -2.53 -12.10
N TYR A 117 -15.53 -3.60 -12.55
CA TYR A 117 -16.20 -4.71 -13.24
C TYR A 117 -17.12 -5.50 -12.30
N VAL A 118 -16.64 -5.82 -11.07
CA VAL A 118 -17.43 -6.55 -10.07
C VAL A 118 -18.64 -5.72 -9.64
N VAL A 119 -18.41 -4.42 -9.34
CA VAL A 119 -19.50 -3.49 -9.02
C VAL A 119 -20.51 -3.40 -10.18
N ALA A 120 -20.06 -3.39 -11.43
CA ALA A 120 -20.98 -3.40 -12.59
C ALA A 120 -21.79 -4.69 -12.71
N LEU A 121 -21.26 -5.86 -12.30
CA LEU A 121 -22.00 -7.11 -12.20
C LEU A 121 -23.07 -7.06 -11.10
N CYS A 122 -22.73 -6.47 -9.94
CA CYS A 122 -23.63 -6.29 -8.81
C CYS A 122 -24.78 -5.35 -9.15
N GLN A 123 -24.52 -4.22 -9.82
CA GLN A 123 -25.54 -3.26 -10.24
C GLN A 123 -26.62 -3.87 -11.14
N ARG A 124 -26.26 -4.82 -12.02
CA ARG A 124 -27.25 -5.54 -12.85
C ARG A 124 -28.24 -6.37 -12.05
N ARG A 125 -27.91 -6.66 -10.79
CA ARG A 125 -28.70 -7.41 -9.83
C ARG A 125 -29.23 -6.53 -8.68
N ALA A 126 -29.18 -5.23 -8.88
CA ALA A 126 -29.58 -4.26 -7.90
C ALA A 126 -28.82 -4.37 -6.55
N LEU A 127 -27.62 -4.91 -6.51
CA LEU A 127 -26.76 -4.93 -5.34
C LEU A 127 -25.85 -3.66 -5.36
N PRO A 128 -25.83 -2.84 -4.31
CA PRO A 128 -24.96 -1.67 -4.26
C PRO A 128 -23.49 -2.06 -4.15
N GLY A 129 -22.62 -1.19 -4.67
CA GLY A 129 -21.19 -1.43 -4.60
C GLY A 129 -20.37 -0.15 -4.68
N ILE A 130 -19.21 -0.18 -4.05
CA ILE A 130 -18.22 0.90 -4.01
C ILE A 130 -16.91 0.34 -4.59
N VAL A 131 -16.24 1.13 -5.42
CA VAL A 131 -14.89 0.79 -5.89
C VAL A 131 -13.87 1.49 -5.00
N VAL A 132 -12.87 0.74 -4.56
CA VAL A 132 -11.74 1.23 -3.74
C VAL A 132 -10.49 1.30 -4.61
N GLU A 133 -10.09 2.51 -4.99
CA GLU A 133 -8.94 2.75 -5.85
C GLU A 133 -7.71 3.15 -5.04
N ASN A 134 -6.63 2.38 -5.21
CA ASN A 134 -5.34 2.66 -4.60
C ASN A 134 -4.25 3.00 -5.62
N ILE A 135 -4.44 2.67 -6.90
CA ILE A 135 -3.48 2.97 -7.95
C ILE A 135 -4.17 3.09 -9.30
N VAL A 136 -3.95 4.20 -9.99
CA VAL A 136 -4.30 4.32 -11.40
C VAL A 136 -3.17 3.70 -12.22
N ARG A 137 -3.44 2.58 -12.88
CA ARG A 137 -2.47 1.92 -13.74
C ARG A 137 -2.28 2.71 -15.02
N VAL A 138 -1.10 3.28 -15.18
CA VAL A 138 -0.70 4.01 -16.40
C VAL A 138 0.38 3.19 -17.12
N TRP A 139 0.28 3.12 -18.45
CA TRP A 139 1.35 2.52 -19.24
C TRP A 139 2.58 3.42 -19.16
N ASN A 140 3.70 2.88 -18.69
CA ASN A 140 4.95 3.62 -18.67
C ASN A 140 5.66 3.46 -20.02
N GLU A 141 5.71 4.52 -20.81
CA GLU A 141 6.36 4.51 -22.15
C GLU A 141 7.87 4.28 -22.08
N SER A 142 8.51 4.59 -20.96
CA SER A 142 9.95 4.36 -20.77
C SER A 142 10.34 2.88 -20.74
N THR A 143 9.39 1.97 -20.59
CA THR A 143 9.61 0.50 -20.61
C THR A 143 9.22 -0.14 -21.94
N ARG A 144 8.91 0.65 -22.98
CA ARG A 144 8.40 0.20 -24.27
C ARG A 144 9.47 -0.60 -25.01
N ARG A 145 9.20 -1.89 -25.23
CA ARG A 145 9.96 -2.75 -26.15
C ARG A 145 9.24 -2.78 -27.49
N PRO A 146 9.93 -2.92 -28.63
CA PRO A 146 9.30 -2.96 -29.97
C PRO A 146 8.18 -4.01 -30.13
N HIS A 147 8.22 -5.10 -29.36
CA HIS A 147 7.26 -6.20 -29.41
C HIS A 147 6.03 -6.03 -28.50
N ASP A 148 5.90 -4.90 -27.80
CA ASP A 148 4.84 -4.69 -26.78
C ASP A 148 3.54 -4.07 -27.37
N CYS A 149 3.40 -3.94 -28.69
CA CYS A 149 2.22 -3.32 -29.32
C CYS A 149 0.90 -3.99 -28.91
N VAL A 150 0.85 -5.31 -28.86
CA VAL A 150 -0.36 -6.06 -28.47
C VAL A 150 -0.70 -5.80 -27.01
N ARG A 151 0.32 -5.79 -26.12
CA ARG A 151 0.13 -5.49 -24.68
C ARG A 151 -0.30 -4.05 -24.47
N TYR A 152 0.22 -3.12 -25.26
CA TYR A 152 -0.20 -1.72 -25.22
C TYR A 152 -1.66 -1.56 -25.63
N LEU A 153 -2.07 -2.14 -26.77
CA LEU A 153 -3.46 -2.10 -27.22
C LEU A 153 -4.42 -2.74 -26.20
N TRP A 154 -4.03 -3.88 -25.65
CA TRP A 154 -4.78 -4.53 -24.57
C TRP A 154 -4.91 -3.65 -23.33
N HIS A 155 -3.83 -3.00 -22.94
CA HIS A 155 -3.87 -2.04 -21.83
C HIS A 155 -4.80 -0.86 -22.11
N GLN A 156 -4.75 -0.28 -23.32
CA GLN A 156 -5.64 0.83 -23.71
C GLN A 156 -7.12 0.40 -23.71
N LEU A 157 -7.41 -0.80 -24.20
CA LEU A 157 -8.75 -1.36 -24.13
C LEU A 157 -9.21 -1.53 -22.68
N ALA A 158 -8.38 -2.12 -21.84
CA ALA A 158 -8.68 -2.29 -20.42
C ALA A 158 -8.95 -0.94 -19.73
N GLN A 159 -8.14 0.09 -20.00
CA GLN A 159 -8.33 1.44 -19.43
C GLN A 159 -9.63 2.10 -19.90
N THR A 160 -10.03 1.87 -21.16
CA THR A 160 -11.30 2.36 -21.70
C THR A 160 -12.48 1.70 -20.98
N LEU A 161 -12.41 0.38 -20.76
CA LEU A 161 -13.41 -0.37 -19.99
C LEU A 161 -13.46 0.08 -18.53
N VAL A 162 -12.32 0.26 -17.88
CA VAL A 162 -12.23 0.80 -16.50
C VAL A 162 -12.93 2.15 -16.42
N GLY A 163 -12.60 3.09 -17.30
CA GLY A 163 -13.26 4.39 -17.34
C GLY A 163 -14.78 4.29 -17.52
N ARG A 164 -15.26 3.32 -18.33
CA ARG A 164 -16.71 3.07 -18.51
C ARG A 164 -17.36 2.53 -17.24
N TYR A 165 -16.71 1.61 -16.53
CA TYR A 165 -17.23 1.06 -15.26
C TYR A 165 -17.24 2.12 -14.17
N LEU A 166 -16.12 2.81 -13.97
CA LEU A 166 -15.99 3.83 -12.92
C LEU A 166 -16.97 4.99 -13.11
N ARG A 167 -17.22 5.43 -14.36
CA ARG A 167 -18.26 6.45 -14.64
C ARG A 167 -19.67 6.01 -14.26
N ARG A 168 -19.93 4.72 -14.09
CA ARG A 168 -21.23 4.16 -13.68
C ARG A 168 -21.29 3.79 -12.21
N THR A 169 -20.12 3.67 -11.55
CA THR A 169 -20.05 3.35 -10.12
C THR A 169 -20.65 4.48 -9.29
N PRO A 170 -21.56 4.20 -8.36
CA PRO A 170 -22.23 5.23 -7.55
C PRO A 170 -21.27 6.05 -6.71
N LEU A 171 -20.29 5.38 -6.10
CA LEU A 171 -19.26 5.97 -5.25
C LEU A 171 -17.92 5.26 -5.45
N ILE A 172 -16.87 6.02 -5.47
CA ILE A 172 -15.48 5.54 -5.51
C ILE A 172 -14.77 6.06 -4.28
N ILE A 173 -14.01 5.22 -3.60
CA ILE A 173 -13.10 5.63 -2.55
C ILE A 173 -11.69 5.66 -3.15
N ALA A 174 -11.03 6.80 -3.10
CA ALA A 174 -9.64 6.98 -3.46
C ALA A 174 -8.77 7.08 -2.21
N GLU A 175 -7.61 6.43 -2.20
CA GLU A 175 -6.72 6.50 -1.02
C GLU A 175 -6.01 7.87 -0.88
N THR A 176 -5.99 8.70 -1.94
CA THR A 176 -5.32 10.02 -1.94
C THR A 176 -6.02 11.04 -2.83
N GLU A 177 -5.79 12.34 -2.57
CA GLU A 177 -6.31 13.43 -3.42
C GLU A 177 -5.69 13.40 -4.83
N GLU A 178 -4.44 12.94 -4.96
CA GLU A 178 -3.78 12.75 -6.25
C GLU A 178 -4.47 11.70 -7.11
N LEU A 179 -4.92 10.60 -6.49
CA LEU A 179 -5.72 9.57 -7.17
C LEU A 179 -7.07 10.13 -7.62
N LYS A 180 -7.76 10.86 -6.75
CA LYS A 180 -9.03 11.54 -7.08
C LYS A 180 -8.85 12.48 -8.27
N THR A 181 -7.82 13.33 -8.23
CA THR A 181 -7.49 14.25 -9.32
C THR A 181 -7.18 13.50 -10.62
N THR A 182 -6.38 12.44 -10.54
CA THR A 182 -6.01 11.62 -11.68
C THR A 182 -7.23 10.95 -12.32
N MET A 183 -8.11 10.36 -11.53
CA MET A 183 -9.35 9.72 -12.02
C MET A 183 -10.30 10.73 -12.65
N THR A 184 -10.46 11.90 -12.03
CA THR A 184 -11.29 12.98 -12.57
C THR A 184 -10.80 13.42 -13.94
N ARG A 185 -9.50 13.66 -14.08
CA ARG A 185 -8.90 14.09 -15.35
C ARG A 185 -8.91 13.00 -16.41
N ARG A 186 -8.50 11.78 -16.05
CA ARG A 186 -8.31 10.68 -17.00
C ARG A 186 -9.60 10.10 -17.53
N TRP A 187 -10.61 9.95 -16.68
CA TRP A 187 -11.86 9.26 -17.01
C TRP A 187 -13.10 10.13 -16.93
N ALA A 188 -12.94 11.44 -16.73
CA ALA A 188 -14.02 12.40 -16.59
C ALA A 188 -15.06 11.98 -15.54
N ILE A 189 -14.58 11.49 -14.38
CA ILE A 189 -15.43 11.12 -13.25
C ILE A 189 -15.72 12.38 -12.44
N SER A 190 -17.00 12.62 -12.09
CA SER A 190 -17.35 13.74 -11.24
C SER A 190 -16.64 13.67 -9.89
N PRO A 191 -15.96 14.75 -9.42
CA PRO A 191 -15.31 14.79 -8.11
C PRO A 191 -16.24 14.46 -6.94
N SER A 192 -17.55 14.78 -7.07
CA SER A 192 -18.58 14.50 -6.05
C SER A 192 -18.90 13.01 -5.88
N ARG A 193 -18.38 12.17 -6.75
CA ARG A 193 -18.51 10.71 -6.68
C ARG A 193 -17.25 10.01 -6.20
N ILE A 194 -16.24 10.79 -5.82
CA ILE A 194 -14.97 10.28 -5.33
C ILE A 194 -14.73 10.85 -3.94
N GLU A 195 -14.81 9.99 -2.94
CA GLU A 195 -14.40 10.31 -1.58
C GLU A 195 -12.96 9.88 -1.33
N VAL A 196 -12.23 10.69 -0.56
CA VAL A 196 -10.84 10.38 -0.23
C VAL A 196 -10.79 9.83 1.18
N VAL A 197 -10.36 8.58 1.30
CA VAL A 197 -10.14 7.91 2.59
C VAL A 197 -8.78 7.24 2.56
N GLY A 198 -7.83 7.78 3.32
CA GLY A 198 -6.48 7.27 3.43
C GLY A 198 -6.37 5.95 4.20
N LEU A 199 -5.20 5.34 4.14
CA LEU A 199 -4.89 4.14 4.91
C LEU A 199 -4.67 4.49 6.39
N GLY A 200 -5.05 3.57 7.26
CA GLY A 200 -4.80 3.68 8.70
C GLY A 200 -3.47 3.06 9.13
N VAL A 201 -3.11 3.29 10.38
CA VAL A 201 -2.01 2.63 11.10
C VAL A 201 -2.62 1.81 12.25
N ASP A 202 -2.03 0.66 12.51
CA ASP A 202 -2.33 -0.10 13.73
C ASP A 202 -1.47 0.42 14.88
N HIS A 203 -2.02 1.33 15.68
CA HIS A 203 -1.33 1.94 16.82
C HIS A 203 -1.11 0.97 18.01
N ASN A 204 -1.72 -0.23 18.00
CA ASN A 204 -1.40 -1.26 18.96
C ASN A 204 -0.05 -1.93 18.64
N ILE A 205 0.29 -1.99 17.35
CA ILE A 205 1.53 -2.57 16.85
C ILE A 205 2.60 -1.49 16.64
N PHE A 206 2.26 -0.41 15.92
CA PHE A 206 3.17 0.70 15.62
C PHE A 206 2.96 1.83 16.62
N ARG A 207 3.80 1.88 17.62
CA ARG A 207 3.80 2.88 18.69
C ARG A 207 5.22 3.14 19.16
N PRO A 208 5.49 4.24 19.86
CA PRO A 208 6.80 4.49 20.43
C PRO A 208 7.19 3.35 21.39
N LEU A 209 8.38 2.80 21.18
CA LEU A 209 9.03 1.83 22.05
C LEU A 209 10.34 2.42 22.54
N ASP A 210 10.87 1.89 23.65
CA ASP A 210 12.17 2.31 24.17
C ASP A 210 13.29 1.94 23.21
N GLN A 211 14.08 2.93 22.79
CA GLN A 211 15.13 2.78 21.80
C GLN A 211 16.30 1.94 22.29
N ALA A 212 16.66 2.09 23.57
CA ALA A 212 17.80 1.37 24.14
C ALA A 212 17.49 -0.11 24.23
N THR A 213 16.31 -0.46 24.74
CA THR A 213 15.81 -1.84 24.78
C THR A 213 15.73 -2.45 23.39
N ALA A 214 15.16 -1.72 22.42
CA ALA A 214 15.05 -2.21 21.05
C ALA A 214 16.42 -2.47 20.39
N ARG A 215 17.41 -1.62 20.66
CA ARG A 215 18.79 -1.83 20.20
C ARG A 215 19.45 -3.04 20.86
N GLU A 216 19.29 -3.21 22.15
CA GLU A 216 19.81 -4.35 22.91
C GLU A 216 19.25 -5.67 22.35
N GLU A 217 17.92 -5.77 22.18
CA GLU A 217 17.23 -6.95 21.64
C GLU A 217 17.67 -7.31 20.22
N LEU A 218 18.01 -6.30 19.41
CA LEU A 218 18.45 -6.47 18.03
C LEU A 218 19.98 -6.58 17.86
N GLY A 219 20.75 -6.45 18.96
CA GLY A 219 22.20 -6.44 18.91
C GLY A 219 22.80 -5.22 18.18
N ILE A 220 22.09 -4.09 18.19
CA ILE A 220 22.51 -2.81 17.60
C ILE A 220 23.23 -1.98 18.65
N SER A 221 24.43 -1.49 18.35
CA SER A 221 25.20 -0.64 19.24
C SER A 221 24.43 0.66 19.63
N PRO A 222 24.58 1.17 20.86
CA PRO A 222 23.96 2.42 21.27
C PRO A 222 24.61 3.67 20.65
N HIS A 223 25.84 3.56 20.18
CA HIS A 223 26.65 4.72 19.77
C HIS A 223 26.32 5.27 18.36
N PRO A 224 26.19 4.47 17.29
CA PRO A 224 26.00 5.01 15.95
C PRO A 224 24.61 5.60 15.75
N THR A 225 24.52 6.59 14.86
CA THR A 225 23.25 7.04 14.29
C THR A 225 22.74 5.95 13.35
N VAL A 226 21.53 5.49 13.58
CA VAL A 226 20.92 4.38 12.82
C VAL A 226 19.90 4.92 11.82
N LEU A 227 20.21 4.73 10.54
CA LEU A 227 19.26 4.88 9.43
C LEU A 227 18.56 3.53 9.20
N LEU A 228 17.25 3.54 8.99
CA LEU A 228 16.47 2.34 8.74
C LEU A 228 15.66 2.43 7.46
N TYR A 229 15.75 1.41 6.62
CA TYR A 229 14.81 1.16 5.55
C TYR A 229 14.03 -0.13 5.81
N VAL A 230 12.70 -0.08 5.70
CA VAL A 230 11.84 -1.28 5.73
C VAL A 230 11.02 -1.34 4.44
N GLY A 231 11.11 -2.44 3.71
CA GLY A 231 10.28 -2.62 2.52
C GLY A 231 10.87 -3.54 1.46
N VAL A 232 10.21 -3.57 0.31
CA VAL A 232 10.66 -4.33 -0.86
C VAL A 232 11.87 -3.64 -1.49
N LEU A 233 12.87 -4.43 -1.87
CA LEU A 233 14.08 -3.96 -2.56
C LEU A 233 13.88 -4.07 -4.08
N ASP A 234 13.27 -3.05 -4.66
CA ASP A 234 12.95 -2.96 -6.09
C ASP A 234 13.40 -1.62 -6.70
N GLN A 235 13.12 -1.45 -7.99
CA GLN A 235 13.52 -0.24 -8.71
C GLN A 235 12.73 1.01 -8.30
N THR A 236 11.53 0.86 -7.74
CA THR A 236 10.69 1.99 -7.35
C THR A 236 11.11 2.57 -6.01
N HIS A 237 11.69 1.72 -5.13
CA HIS A 237 12.19 2.07 -3.79
C HIS A 237 13.73 2.05 -3.79
N SER A 238 14.34 2.84 -4.66
CA SER A 238 15.78 2.77 -4.93
C SER A 238 16.62 3.32 -3.78
N LEU A 239 17.46 2.47 -3.20
CA LEU A 239 18.50 2.85 -2.25
C LEU A 239 19.84 3.22 -2.93
N ILE A 240 19.93 3.13 -4.26
CA ILE A 240 21.19 3.34 -4.99
C ILE A 240 21.82 4.70 -4.66
N PRO A 241 21.12 5.84 -4.74
CA PRO A 241 21.74 7.13 -4.46
C PRO A 241 22.26 7.26 -3.02
N LEU A 242 21.53 6.70 -2.05
CA LEU A 242 21.98 6.66 -0.65
C LEU A 242 23.24 5.80 -0.49
N LEU A 243 23.27 4.59 -1.07
CA LEU A 243 24.43 3.71 -0.98
C LEU A 243 25.67 4.30 -1.65
N GLU A 244 25.49 5.05 -2.74
CA GLU A 244 26.56 5.82 -3.38
C GLU A 244 27.06 6.94 -2.49
N GLY A 245 26.15 7.70 -1.86
CA GLY A 245 26.50 8.74 -0.91
C GLY A 245 27.30 8.20 0.29
N LEU A 246 26.81 7.12 0.91
CA LEU A 246 27.50 6.46 2.02
C LEU A 246 28.88 5.90 1.62
N SER A 247 29.06 5.46 0.38
CA SER A 247 30.34 4.97 -0.11
C SER A 247 31.36 6.11 -0.33
N GLN A 248 30.90 7.29 -0.70
CA GLN A 248 31.76 8.47 -0.90
C GLN A 248 32.10 9.17 0.42
N MET A 249 31.23 9.08 1.41
CA MET A 249 31.40 9.69 2.74
C MET A 249 31.20 8.61 3.84
N PRO A 250 32.15 7.66 3.99
CA PRO A 250 32.02 6.64 5.01
C PRO A 250 32.22 7.27 6.40
N ASP A 251 31.15 7.23 7.19
CA ASP A 251 31.13 7.66 8.58
C ASP A 251 30.99 6.44 9.50
N PRO A 252 31.97 6.13 10.36
CA PRO A 252 31.91 4.99 11.26
C PRO A 252 30.83 5.16 12.36
N SER A 253 30.35 6.38 12.59
CA SER A 253 29.28 6.68 13.51
C SER A 253 27.87 6.52 12.91
N LEU A 254 27.78 6.16 11.62
CA LEU A 254 26.51 6.01 10.89
C LEU A 254 26.32 4.55 10.44
N GLU A 255 25.17 3.98 10.71
CA GLU A 255 24.78 2.65 10.25
C GLU A 255 23.49 2.70 9.44
N LEU A 256 23.45 1.95 8.35
CA LEU A 256 22.22 1.71 7.57
C LEU A 256 21.74 0.28 7.79
N HIS A 257 20.55 0.13 8.35
CA HIS A 257 19.86 -1.13 8.52
C HIS A 257 18.77 -1.29 7.46
N ILE A 258 18.79 -2.40 6.74
CA ILE A 258 17.85 -2.72 5.65
C ILE A 258 17.06 -3.96 6.04
N VAL A 259 15.75 -3.77 6.27
CA VAL A 259 14.80 -4.83 6.58
C VAL A 259 13.90 -5.04 5.38
N GLY A 260 13.93 -6.24 4.82
CA GLY A 260 13.15 -6.60 3.65
C GLY A 260 13.94 -7.42 2.64
N ASP A 261 13.31 -7.71 1.52
CA ASP A 261 13.87 -8.52 0.45
C ASP A 261 13.37 -8.02 -0.92
N GLY A 262 13.99 -8.45 -1.99
CA GLY A 262 13.58 -8.08 -3.35
C GLY A 262 14.68 -8.28 -4.39
N VAL A 263 14.31 -8.02 -5.63
CA VAL A 263 15.18 -8.29 -6.81
C VAL A 263 16.49 -7.50 -6.82
N LEU A 264 16.59 -6.41 -6.08
CA LEU A 264 17.81 -5.59 -5.99
C LEU A 264 18.70 -5.93 -4.79
N LYS A 265 18.35 -6.89 -3.94
CA LYS A 265 19.11 -7.24 -2.73
C LYS A 265 20.58 -7.56 -3.02
N ASP A 266 20.83 -8.46 -3.96
CA ASP A 266 22.19 -8.89 -4.29
C ASP A 266 22.99 -7.77 -4.97
N TYR A 267 22.33 -6.97 -5.81
CA TYR A 267 22.92 -5.78 -6.38
C TYR A 267 23.36 -4.77 -5.30
N TYR A 268 22.55 -4.52 -4.28
CA TYR A 268 22.90 -3.64 -3.17
C TYR A 268 24.06 -4.20 -2.33
N ARG A 269 24.04 -5.51 -2.04
CA ARG A 269 25.13 -6.18 -1.32
C ARG A 269 26.48 -6.05 -2.04
N GLN A 270 26.51 -6.30 -3.35
CA GLN A 270 27.73 -6.17 -4.16
C GLN A 270 28.27 -4.74 -4.17
N ARG A 271 27.36 -3.74 -4.18
CA ARG A 271 27.75 -2.33 -4.19
C ARG A 271 28.36 -1.89 -2.86
N VAL A 272 27.83 -2.38 -1.76
CA VAL A 272 28.31 -2.08 -0.40
C VAL A 272 29.59 -2.81 -0.06
N HIS A 273 29.80 -4.03 -0.57
CA HIS A 273 30.97 -4.86 -0.26
C HIS A 273 32.33 -4.18 -0.53
N LYS A 274 32.36 -3.25 -1.48
CA LYS A 274 33.56 -2.48 -1.85
C LYS A 274 33.68 -1.14 -1.10
N SER A 275 32.71 -0.82 -0.24
CA SER A 275 32.68 0.44 0.49
C SER A 275 33.06 0.23 1.96
N ARG A 276 33.43 1.31 2.66
CA ARG A 276 33.61 1.34 4.11
C ARG A 276 32.33 1.64 4.87
N ALA A 277 31.20 1.79 4.16
CA ALA A 277 29.89 2.09 4.77
C ALA A 277 29.40 0.89 5.59
N ARG A 278 28.86 1.17 6.76
CA ARG A 278 28.30 0.17 7.67
C ARG A 278 26.84 -0.09 7.29
N VAL A 279 26.60 -1.13 6.49
CA VAL A 279 25.26 -1.49 5.99
C VAL A 279 24.92 -2.93 6.36
N PHE A 280 23.78 -3.11 7.02
CA PHE A 280 23.30 -4.39 7.55
C PHE A 280 22.03 -4.83 6.87
N PHE A 281 22.01 -6.04 6.30
CA PHE A 281 20.85 -6.61 5.61
C PHE A 281 20.20 -7.68 6.48
N HIS A 282 19.03 -7.43 7.00
CA HIS A 282 18.28 -8.33 7.90
C HIS A 282 17.37 -9.31 7.14
N GLY A 283 17.15 -9.10 5.84
CA GLY A 283 16.17 -9.89 5.09
C GLY A 283 14.74 -9.63 5.52
N ARG A 284 13.84 -10.54 5.17
CA ARG A 284 12.43 -10.48 5.62
C ARG A 284 12.34 -10.83 7.10
N VAL A 285 11.65 -10.01 7.86
CA VAL A 285 11.33 -10.27 9.27
C VAL A 285 9.82 -10.37 9.45
N PRO A 286 9.35 -11.08 10.49
CA PRO A 286 7.94 -11.07 10.85
C PRO A 286 7.46 -9.65 11.12
N HIS A 287 6.27 -9.29 10.65
CA HIS A 287 5.77 -7.92 10.77
C HIS A 287 5.71 -7.40 12.22
N ARG A 288 5.42 -8.29 13.17
CA ARG A 288 5.42 -7.97 14.60
C ARG A 288 6.79 -7.51 15.16
N VAL A 289 7.87 -7.80 14.42
CA VAL A 289 9.25 -7.40 14.79
C VAL A 289 9.64 -6.07 14.14
N VAL A 290 8.94 -5.64 13.09
CA VAL A 290 9.22 -4.37 12.40
C VAL A 290 9.22 -3.16 13.33
N PRO A 291 8.28 -3.01 14.30
CA PRO A 291 8.29 -1.90 15.25
C PRO A 291 9.57 -1.81 16.10
N GLN A 292 10.18 -2.95 16.43
CA GLN A 292 11.47 -2.97 17.17
C GLN A 292 12.60 -2.37 16.32
N PHE A 293 12.68 -2.73 15.03
CA PHE A 293 13.64 -2.10 14.12
C PHE A 293 13.40 -0.60 13.97
N ILE A 294 12.13 -0.19 13.85
CA ILE A 294 11.78 1.23 13.76
C ILE A 294 12.18 1.96 15.05
N ALA A 295 11.91 1.37 16.21
CA ALA A 295 12.27 1.94 17.50
C ALA A 295 13.80 2.05 17.71
N ALA A 296 14.58 1.10 17.20
CA ALA A 296 16.04 1.13 17.25
C ALA A 296 16.67 2.24 16.39
N ALA A 297 15.95 2.70 15.35
CA ALA A 297 16.44 3.73 14.42
C ALA A 297 16.41 5.15 15.02
N ASP A 298 17.26 6.03 14.51
CA ASP A 298 17.19 7.47 14.73
C ASP A 298 16.39 8.14 13.60
N LEU A 299 16.47 7.61 12.38
CA LEU A 299 15.84 8.15 11.18
C LEU A 299 15.39 7.03 10.25
N CYS A 300 14.15 7.09 9.78
CA CYS A 300 13.58 6.12 8.86
C CYS A 300 13.57 6.64 7.43
N LEU A 301 13.71 5.74 6.47
CA LEU A 301 13.92 6.05 5.07
C LEU A 301 12.78 5.50 4.20
N ALA A 302 12.21 6.36 3.37
CA ALA A 302 11.23 6.01 2.35
C ALA A 302 11.64 6.63 1.00
N PRO A 303 12.79 6.24 0.41
CA PRO A 303 13.24 6.78 -0.85
C PRO A 303 12.43 6.18 -2.01
N TYR A 304 12.09 7.03 -2.96
CA TYR A 304 11.41 6.63 -4.19
C TYR A 304 12.20 7.14 -5.39
N ASP A 305 12.30 6.33 -6.45
CA ASP A 305 12.77 6.77 -7.76
C ASP A 305 11.58 7.32 -8.55
N LEU A 306 11.40 8.63 -8.54
CA LEU A 306 10.25 9.28 -9.19
C LEU A 306 10.17 9.00 -10.69
N ALA A 307 11.29 8.69 -11.36
CA ALA A 307 11.29 8.31 -12.78
C ALA A 307 10.55 6.99 -13.06
N LYS A 308 10.31 6.17 -12.04
CA LYS A 308 9.56 4.91 -12.16
C LYS A 308 8.05 5.09 -11.96
N PHE A 309 7.62 6.30 -11.60
CA PHE A 309 6.21 6.58 -11.35
C PHE A 309 5.59 7.39 -12.50
N PRO A 310 4.31 7.19 -12.79
CA PRO A 310 3.60 8.01 -13.76
C PRO A 310 3.69 9.50 -13.41
N ASN A 311 4.05 10.32 -14.39
CA ASN A 311 4.24 11.78 -14.22
C ASN A 311 5.22 12.17 -13.10
N GLY A 312 6.14 11.27 -12.72
CA GLY A 312 7.09 11.53 -11.63
C GLY A 312 6.45 11.68 -10.26
N GLN A 313 5.27 11.11 -10.02
CA GLN A 313 4.52 11.30 -8.78
C GLN A 313 4.14 9.99 -8.10
N VAL A 314 4.39 9.91 -6.79
CA VAL A 314 3.87 8.85 -5.93
C VAL A 314 2.43 9.19 -5.57
N ALA A 315 1.48 8.64 -6.33
CA ALA A 315 0.06 8.95 -6.18
C ALA A 315 -0.68 8.04 -5.19
N TYR A 316 -0.09 6.91 -4.79
CA TYR A 316 -0.71 5.97 -3.85
C TYR A 316 -0.35 6.28 -2.39
N SER A 317 -1.18 5.84 -1.47
CA SER A 317 -0.89 5.90 -0.03
C SER A 317 0.15 4.83 0.35
N THR A 318 1.17 5.23 1.09
CA THR A 318 2.23 4.34 1.57
C THR A 318 2.00 3.98 3.03
N LEU A 319 2.16 2.70 3.40
CA LEU A 319 2.05 2.27 4.80
C LEU A 319 3.28 2.64 5.63
N LYS A 320 4.48 2.52 5.03
CA LYS A 320 5.74 2.64 5.79
C LYS A 320 5.94 4.02 6.43
N ILE A 321 5.54 5.11 5.77
CA ILE A 321 5.72 6.46 6.31
C ILE A 321 4.87 6.67 7.56
N PRO A 322 3.54 6.43 7.55
CA PRO A 322 2.74 6.51 8.76
C PRO A 322 3.18 5.52 9.85
N GLU A 323 3.62 4.31 9.51
CA GLU A 323 4.15 3.34 10.48
C GLU A 323 5.42 3.85 11.18
N TYR A 324 6.34 4.46 10.44
CA TYR A 324 7.54 5.10 11.00
C TYR A 324 7.18 6.26 11.94
N MET A 325 6.28 7.13 11.48
CA MET A 325 5.81 8.27 12.25
C MET A 325 5.09 7.83 13.52
N ALA A 326 4.27 6.78 13.47
CA ALA A 326 3.59 6.21 14.63
C ALA A 326 4.55 5.70 15.71
N CYS A 327 5.72 5.19 15.30
CA CYS A 327 6.79 4.79 16.21
C CYS A 327 7.67 5.99 16.67
N ALA A 328 7.22 7.21 16.48
CA ALA A 328 7.94 8.45 16.82
C ALA A 328 9.33 8.52 16.16
N ARG A 329 9.42 8.18 14.88
CA ARG A 329 10.66 8.34 14.09
C ARG A 329 10.43 9.32 12.96
N PRO A 330 11.34 10.30 12.77
CA PRO A 330 11.30 11.18 11.61
C PRO A 330 11.62 10.40 10.33
N VAL A 331 11.15 10.91 9.19
CA VAL A 331 11.25 10.19 7.93
C VAL A 331 11.94 11.04 6.87
N VAL A 332 12.90 10.44 6.15
CA VAL A 332 13.40 10.99 4.88
C VAL A 332 12.62 10.40 3.72
N SER A 333 12.09 11.25 2.86
CA SER A 333 11.42 10.82 1.64
C SER A 333 11.58 11.84 0.51
N VAL A 334 10.82 11.67 -0.58
CA VAL A 334 10.83 12.56 -1.75
C VAL A 334 9.65 13.54 -1.71
N PRO A 335 9.79 14.78 -2.22
CA PRO A 335 8.70 15.75 -2.27
C PRO A 335 7.73 15.40 -3.41
N SER A 336 6.83 14.44 -3.18
CA SER A 336 5.96 13.93 -4.24
C SER A 336 4.61 13.48 -3.71
N GLY A 337 3.54 13.95 -4.37
CA GLY A 337 2.17 13.49 -4.17
C GLY A 337 1.74 13.49 -2.70
N HIS A 338 1.09 12.42 -2.29
CA HIS A 338 0.57 12.25 -0.93
C HIS A 338 1.65 12.39 0.18
N ILE A 339 2.92 12.14 -0.12
CA ILE A 339 4.02 12.26 0.86
C ILE A 339 4.15 13.68 1.40
N LEU A 340 3.84 14.70 0.57
CA LEU A 340 3.86 16.12 0.99
C LEU A 340 2.85 16.44 2.10
N HIS A 341 1.79 15.66 2.22
CA HIS A 341 0.78 15.79 3.29
C HIS A 341 1.19 15.08 4.57
N LEU A 342 2.12 14.13 4.49
CA LEU A 342 2.59 13.33 5.63
C LEU A 342 3.86 13.90 6.25
N ILE A 343 4.78 14.44 5.45
CA ILE A 343 6.08 14.90 5.93
C ILE A 343 6.17 16.41 5.75
N HIS A 344 6.34 17.11 6.86
CA HIS A 344 6.66 18.53 6.88
C HIS A 344 8.16 18.69 7.10
N ASN A 345 8.84 19.29 6.12
CA ASN A 345 10.29 19.42 6.13
C ASN A 345 10.78 20.12 7.39
N ASP A 346 11.85 19.59 8.00
CA ASP A 346 12.48 20.08 9.24
C ASP A 346 11.57 20.04 10.50
N ILE A 347 10.33 19.52 10.38
CA ILE A 347 9.37 19.38 11.51
C ILE A 347 9.12 17.91 11.84
N THR A 348 8.72 17.10 10.84
CA THR A 348 8.42 15.67 11.02
C THR A 348 9.37 14.76 10.24
N GLY A 349 10.27 15.35 9.45
CA GLY A 349 11.24 14.64 8.63
C GLY A 349 11.87 15.54 7.59
N PHE A 350 12.35 14.93 6.50
CA PHE A 350 13.07 15.62 5.44
C PHE A 350 12.56 15.20 4.07
N LEU A 351 12.43 16.17 3.17
CA LEU A 351 11.98 15.98 1.81
C LEU A 351 13.03 16.51 0.84
N PHE A 352 13.60 15.61 0.05
CA PHE A 352 14.50 15.96 -1.05
C PHE A 352 14.46 14.91 -2.17
N HIS A 353 14.91 15.27 -3.37
CA HIS A 353 14.99 14.33 -4.48
C HIS A 353 15.99 13.22 -4.18
N ASN A 354 15.63 11.98 -4.50
CA ASN A 354 16.45 10.80 -4.24
C ASN A 354 17.59 10.69 -5.28
N ASP A 355 18.58 11.57 -5.16
CA ASP A 355 19.82 11.58 -5.94
C ASP A 355 21.06 11.69 -5.05
N VAL A 356 22.22 11.36 -5.61
CA VAL A 356 23.48 11.27 -4.85
C VAL A 356 23.88 12.62 -4.24
N ARG A 357 23.66 13.73 -4.96
CA ARG A 357 24.01 15.07 -4.50
C ARG A 357 23.24 15.45 -3.23
N ASN A 358 21.94 15.23 -3.24
CA ASN A 358 21.09 15.51 -2.08
C ASN A 358 21.45 14.60 -0.89
N TRP A 359 21.72 13.32 -1.13
CA TRP A 359 22.19 12.43 -0.07
C TRP A 359 23.54 12.86 0.49
N LEU A 360 24.51 13.24 -0.32
CA LEU A 360 25.80 13.75 0.16
C LEU A 360 25.62 15.04 1.00
N SER A 361 24.78 15.95 0.53
CA SER A 361 24.46 17.17 1.29
C SER A 361 23.84 16.86 2.64
N PHE A 362 22.88 15.93 2.70
CA PHE A 362 22.23 15.51 3.92
C PHE A 362 23.19 14.78 4.87
N LEU A 363 23.98 13.84 4.37
CA LEU A 363 24.94 13.05 5.16
C LEU A 363 26.07 13.91 5.73
N ASN A 364 26.44 15.00 5.05
CA ASN A 364 27.45 15.94 5.54
C ASN A 364 26.98 16.75 6.76
N LYS A 365 25.67 16.96 6.93
CA LYS A 365 25.10 17.76 8.01
C LYS A 365 23.70 17.29 8.37
N TYR A 366 23.58 16.04 8.88
CA TYR A 366 22.30 15.58 9.42
C TYR A 366 22.12 16.05 10.89
N PRO A 367 20.87 16.17 11.37
CA PRO A 367 20.58 16.67 12.72
C PRO A 367 21.09 15.75 13.82
N SER A 368 21.32 16.33 15.00
CA SER A 368 21.63 15.59 16.21
C SER A 368 20.49 14.63 16.61
N ARG A 369 20.80 13.58 17.36
CA ARG A 369 19.77 12.65 17.89
C ARG A 369 18.65 13.37 18.65
N LYS A 370 18.99 14.42 19.42
CA LYS A 370 18.00 15.20 20.16
C LYS A 370 17.02 15.91 19.23
N GLU A 371 17.48 16.43 18.09
CA GLU A 371 16.63 17.06 17.09
C GLU A 371 15.77 16.00 16.37
N LEU A 372 16.36 14.86 15.98
CA LEU A 372 15.63 13.74 15.39
C LEU A 372 14.54 13.21 16.34
N GLN A 373 14.80 13.11 17.63
CA GLN A 373 13.79 12.71 18.63
C GLN A 373 12.63 13.70 18.69
N LYS A 374 12.91 15.02 18.70
CA LYS A 374 11.85 16.05 18.68
C LYS A 374 10.99 15.94 17.43
N MET A 375 11.61 15.76 16.25
CA MET A 375 10.90 15.54 14.99
C MET A 375 10.05 14.29 15.04
N GLY A 376 10.56 13.20 15.62
CA GLY A 376 9.82 11.95 15.77
C GLY A 376 8.57 12.11 16.63
N VAL A 377 8.65 12.87 17.73
CA VAL A 377 7.48 13.19 18.58
C VAL A 377 6.45 14.00 17.78
N ALA A 378 6.88 15.01 17.02
CA ALA A 378 6.00 15.78 16.15
C ALA A 378 5.35 14.91 15.08
N ALA A 379 6.12 13.98 14.48
CA ALA A 379 5.62 13.02 13.50
C ALA A 379 4.51 12.12 14.08
N ALA A 380 4.72 11.56 15.26
CA ALA A 380 3.72 10.72 15.93
C ALA A 380 2.44 11.51 16.28
N SER A 381 2.58 12.74 16.76
CA SER A 381 1.45 13.63 17.04
C SER A 381 0.62 13.90 15.79
N MET A 382 1.28 14.17 14.66
CA MET A 382 0.62 14.52 13.41
C MET A 382 -0.28 13.39 12.88
N ILE A 383 0.13 12.12 13.05
CA ILE A 383 -0.62 10.98 12.52
C ILE A 383 -1.44 10.24 13.58
N SER A 384 -1.57 10.79 14.79
CA SER A 384 -2.28 10.14 15.91
C SER A 384 -3.73 9.77 15.58
N SER A 385 -4.39 10.53 14.70
CA SER A 385 -5.76 10.24 14.21
C SER A 385 -5.81 9.29 13.01
N CYS A 386 -4.67 8.97 12.39
CA CYS A 386 -4.61 8.05 11.25
C CYS A 386 -4.64 6.60 11.75
N SER A 387 -5.81 6.08 12.08
CA SER A 387 -5.98 4.69 12.53
C SER A 387 -6.83 3.86 11.58
N TRP A 388 -6.68 2.53 11.63
CA TRP A 388 -7.57 1.65 10.87
C TRP A 388 -9.02 1.74 11.33
N GLU A 389 -9.25 2.05 12.60
CA GLU A 389 -10.59 2.27 13.15
C GLU A 389 -11.27 3.47 12.50
N ASN A 390 -10.57 4.61 12.41
CA ASN A 390 -11.09 5.81 11.75
C ASN A 390 -11.31 5.59 10.25
N THR A 391 -10.36 4.92 9.58
CA THR A 391 -10.50 4.52 8.18
C THR A 391 -11.73 3.63 8.00
N ALA A 392 -11.90 2.59 8.80
CA ALA A 392 -13.02 1.67 8.71
C ALA A 392 -14.36 2.35 9.04
N HIS A 393 -14.40 3.25 10.01
CA HIS A 393 -15.60 4.03 10.32
C HIS A 393 -16.03 4.90 9.12
N ALA A 394 -15.07 5.54 8.43
CA ALA A 394 -15.37 6.29 7.21
C ALA A 394 -15.92 5.39 6.10
N TYR A 395 -15.34 4.21 5.89
CA TYR A 395 -15.86 3.22 4.92
C TYR A 395 -17.26 2.75 5.29
N PHE A 396 -17.51 2.44 6.56
CA PHE A 396 -18.81 2.01 7.04
C PHE A 396 -19.89 3.08 6.80
N THR A 397 -19.61 4.34 7.16
CA THR A 397 -20.50 5.47 6.92
C THR A 397 -20.83 5.64 5.44
N LEU A 398 -19.85 5.50 4.55
CA LEU A 398 -20.06 5.57 3.10
C LEU A 398 -20.91 4.38 2.59
N CYS A 399 -20.75 3.21 3.15
CA CYS A 399 -21.61 2.04 2.86
C CYS A 399 -23.06 2.32 3.23
N GLU A 400 -23.32 2.83 4.44
CA GLU A 400 -24.68 3.20 4.90
C GLU A 400 -25.31 4.25 4.01
N GLN A 401 -24.56 5.29 3.61
CA GLN A 401 -25.04 6.33 2.71
C GLN A 401 -25.48 5.80 1.34
N ILE A 402 -24.71 4.85 0.77
CA ILE A 402 -25.05 4.25 -0.52
C ILE A 402 -26.30 3.38 -0.43
N ILE A 403 -26.45 2.60 0.65
CA ILE A 403 -27.63 1.78 0.89
C ILE A 403 -28.86 2.66 1.09
N SER A 404 -28.78 3.70 1.94
CA SER A 404 -29.90 4.61 2.23
C SER A 404 -30.37 5.37 0.99
N LYS A 405 -29.45 5.92 0.19
CA LYS A 405 -29.77 6.58 -1.09
C LYS A 405 -30.49 5.69 -2.09
N ARG A 406 -30.32 4.38 -1.98
CA ARG A 406 -31.02 3.40 -2.80
C ARG A 406 -32.46 3.20 -2.33
N LEU A 407 -32.66 3.06 -1.01
CA LEU A 407 -34.00 2.85 -0.43
C LEU A 407 -34.93 4.02 -0.71
N THR A 408 -34.39 5.24 -0.83
CA THR A 408 -35.17 6.45 -1.18
C THR A 408 -35.50 6.60 -2.68
N ARG A 409 -34.92 5.72 -3.55
CA ARG A 409 -35.18 5.73 -5.02
C ARG A 409 -36.11 4.61 -5.49
N ILE A 410 -36.51 3.71 -4.58
CA ILE A 410 -37.52 2.67 -4.78
C ILE A 410 -38.86 3.15 -4.24
#